data_2c259864851ca829bc75d2f0c83f1aa1
#
_entry.id   2c259864851ca829bc75d2f0c83f1aa1
#
_cell.length_a   1.000
_cell.length_b   1.000
_cell.length_c   1.000
_cell.angle_alpha   90.00
_cell.angle_beta   90.00
_cell.angle_gamma   90.00
#
_symmetry.space_group_name_H-M   'P 1'
#
loop_
_entity.id
_entity.type
_entity.pdbx_description
1 polymer ?
#
loop_
_entity_poly.entity_id
_entity_poly.type
_entity_poly.pdbx_seq_one_letter_code
_entity_poly.pdbx_strand_id
1 'polypeptide(L)'
;ALGMGIPFVVAVVGITWAQLSKSLRYSIAPTPDGVRITYGLLTTVTETLPPGRIFAVEVTQSLLWRPFGWWTIKINRMSGKSAAQQSSSSAQQFNVVLPVGTRADVERVLSLILPDAPQSDIPLVWEHGILGPIAGDPYKTIPARAWWRRPLSWKRHGYAITEFGVLLRRGLLWRKLAIFPLARLQGVSASQGPIDRWQRVSGGQVHSIVGPISGTLSGLERDDAIALLADVSRAAAVAASRDHSHRWGEWRAQTDAATPPVIPQADTATPAPPVLPPVPPAPPVMPPAPPAPPTRSTE
;
A
#
# COMPACT_ATOMS: atom_id res chain seq x y z
N ALA A 1 -16.07 32.52 -20.04
CA ALA A 1 -15.13 32.01 -19.02
C ALA A 1 -15.82 31.39 -17.80
N LEU A 2 -16.97 31.89 -17.35
CA LEU A 2 -17.72 31.32 -16.20
C LEU A 2 -18.32 29.93 -16.49
N GLY A 3 -18.71 29.63 -17.74
CA GLY A 3 -19.36 28.36 -18.07
C GLY A 3 -18.45 27.10 -17.96
N MET A 4 -17.14 27.25 -18.02
CA MET A 4 -16.18 26.12 -17.83
C MET A 4 -15.70 25.99 -16.38
N GLY A 5 -15.81 27.03 -15.56
CA GLY A 5 -15.35 27.00 -14.17
C GLY A 5 -16.23 26.12 -13.27
N ILE A 6 -17.55 26.22 -13.42
CA ILE A 6 -18.50 25.46 -12.59
C ILE A 6 -18.34 23.93 -12.76
N PRO A 7 -18.36 23.36 -13.98
CA PRO A 7 -18.19 21.91 -14.15
C PRO A 7 -16.80 21.42 -13.67
N PHE A 8 -15.77 22.24 -13.80
CA PHE A 8 -14.44 21.90 -13.27
C PHE A 8 -14.45 21.82 -11.75
N VAL A 9 -15.04 22.80 -11.06
CA VAL A 9 -15.16 22.78 -9.58
C VAL A 9 -16.00 21.60 -9.11
N VAL A 10 -17.14 21.32 -9.78
CA VAL A 10 -17.99 20.17 -9.45
C VAL A 10 -17.24 18.85 -9.65
N ALA A 11 -16.46 18.73 -10.72
CA ALA A 11 -15.64 17.53 -10.96
C ALA A 11 -14.56 17.36 -9.88
N VAL A 12 -13.86 18.42 -9.51
CA VAL A 12 -12.83 18.37 -8.44
C VAL A 12 -13.46 18.04 -7.10
N VAL A 13 -14.57 18.66 -6.74
CA VAL A 13 -15.30 18.35 -5.50
C VAL A 13 -15.81 16.90 -5.52
N GLY A 14 -16.39 16.44 -6.62
CA GLY A 14 -16.87 15.07 -6.77
C GLY A 14 -15.76 14.02 -6.64
N ILE A 15 -14.61 14.26 -7.28
CA ILE A 15 -13.44 13.37 -7.18
C ILE A 15 -12.92 13.36 -5.74
N THR A 16 -12.80 14.54 -5.10
CA THR A 16 -12.32 14.64 -3.73
C THR A 16 -13.28 13.98 -2.74
N TRP A 17 -14.58 14.18 -2.93
CA TRP A 17 -15.62 13.53 -2.12
C TRP A 17 -15.62 12.00 -2.29
N ALA A 18 -15.48 11.50 -3.52
CA ALA A 18 -15.39 10.07 -3.78
C ALA A 18 -14.13 9.43 -3.14
N GLN A 19 -13.04 10.15 -3.09
CA GLN A 19 -11.82 9.71 -2.39
C GLN A 19 -12.01 9.72 -0.88
N LEU A 20 -12.60 10.79 -0.34
CA LEU A 20 -12.85 10.96 1.09
C LEU A 20 -13.85 9.93 1.63
N SER A 21 -14.95 9.68 0.90
CA SER A 21 -15.94 8.68 1.31
C SER A 21 -15.39 7.25 1.35
N LYS A 22 -14.38 6.94 0.55
CA LYS A 22 -13.67 5.65 0.62
C LYS A 22 -12.76 5.51 1.83
N SER A 23 -12.28 6.63 2.40
CA SER A 23 -11.43 6.63 3.59
C SER A 23 -12.21 6.65 4.91
N LEU A 24 -13.51 6.90 4.85
CA LEU A 24 -14.35 6.86 6.05
C LEU A 24 -14.49 5.41 6.56
N ARG A 25 -14.44 5.25 7.90
CA ARG A 25 -14.40 3.95 8.59
C ARG A 25 -13.21 3.06 8.23
N TYR A 26 -12.09 3.69 7.86
CA TYR A 26 -10.86 2.95 7.67
C TYR A 26 -10.27 2.56 9.03
N SER A 27 -10.01 1.26 9.21
CA SER A 27 -9.37 0.71 10.40
C SER A 27 -8.26 -0.25 9.98
N ILE A 28 -7.11 -0.11 10.61
CA ILE A 28 -5.98 -1.02 10.45
C ILE A 28 -5.62 -1.59 11.81
N ALA A 29 -5.56 -2.90 11.89
CA ALA A 29 -5.21 -3.60 13.12
C ALA A 29 -4.20 -4.71 12.84
N PRO A 30 -3.15 -4.84 13.66
CA PRO A 30 -2.28 -6.01 13.61
C PRO A 30 -3.04 -7.24 14.11
N THR A 31 -2.84 -8.37 13.43
CA THR A 31 -3.38 -9.68 13.82
C THR A 31 -2.27 -10.73 13.81
N PRO A 32 -2.43 -11.88 14.44
CA PRO A 32 -1.44 -12.96 14.40
C PRO A 32 -1.07 -13.37 12.95
N ASP A 33 -2.03 -13.30 12.04
CA ASP A 33 -1.87 -13.70 10.64
C ASP A 33 -1.39 -12.55 9.72
N GLY A 34 -1.14 -11.35 10.27
CA GLY A 34 -0.72 -10.20 9.51
C GLY A 34 -1.48 -8.92 9.84
N VAL A 35 -1.60 -8.04 8.87
CA VAL A 35 -2.28 -6.74 9.02
C VAL A 35 -3.71 -6.85 8.49
N ARG A 36 -4.70 -6.68 9.38
CA ARG A 36 -6.11 -6.62 8.99
C ARG A 36 -6.49 -5.18 8.63
N ILE A 37 -7.01 -5.02 7.44
CA ILE A 37 -7.52 -3.75 6.93
C ILE A 37 -9.02 -3.87 6.78
N THR A 38 -9.76 -2.93 7.37
CA THR A 38 -11.21 -2.84 7.24
C THR A 38 -11.55 -1.46 6.69
N TYR A 39 -12.31 -1.40 5.63
CA TYR A 39 -12.74 -0.13 5.02
C TYR A 39 -14.12 -0.25 4.37
N GLY A 40 -14.76 0.90 4.17
CA GLY A 40 -16.02 1.04 3.46
C GLY A 40 -17.17 1.56 4.33
N LEU A 41 -17.98 2.43 3.74
CA LEU A 41 -19.12 3.08 4.36
C LEU A 41 -20.41 2.27 4.19
N LEU A 42 -20.66 1.77 2.98
CA LEU A 42 -21.89 1.03 2.62
C LEU A 42 -21.66 -0.48 2.65
N THR A 43 -20.50 -0.91 2.19
CA THR A 43 -20.09 -2.32 2.23
C THR A 43 -18.75 -2.39 2.95
N THR A 44 -18.74 -3.02 4.11
CA THR A 44 -17.50 -3.24 4.87
C THR A 44 -16.71 -4.38 4.24
N VAL A 45 -15.50 -4.08 3.79
CA VAL A 45 -14.55 -5.08 3.31
C VAL A 45 -13.47 -5.24 4.35
N THR A 46 -13.30 -6.47 4.84
CA THR A 46 -12.21 -6.84 5.76
C THR A 46 -11.24 -7.76 5.03
N GLU A 47 -9.98 -7.40 5.03
CA GLU A 47 -8.92 -8.18 4.41
C GLU A 47 -7.73 -8.30 5.34
N THR A 48 -7.15 -9.50 5.41
CA THR A 48 -5.91 -9.75 6.16
C THR A 48 -4.75 -9.86 5.16
N LEU A 49 -3.72 -9.03 5.35
CA LEU A 49 -2.52 -8.99 4.53
C LEU A 49 -1.34 -9.58 5.30
N PRO A 50 -0.90 -10.79 4.97
CA PRO A 50 0.35 -11.32 5.51
C PRO A 50 1.53 -10.47 5.00
N PRO A 51 2.44 -9.99 5.87
CA PRO A 51 3.59 -9.15 5.47
C PRO A 51 4.45 -9.82 4.39
N GLY A 52 4.56 -11.15 4.45
CA GLY A 52 5.25 -11.97 3.47
C GLY A 52 4.72 -11.93 2.04
N ARG A 53 3.55 -11.35 1.78
CA ARG A 53 2.93 -11.26 0.44
C ARG A 53 2.94 -9.87 -0.14
N ILE A 54 3.66 -8.93 0.47
CA ILE A 54 3.79 -7.55 0.00
C ILE A 54 5.11 -7.43 -0.75
N PHE A 55 5.03 -7.09 -2.03
CA PHE A 55 6.16 -7.06 -2.96
C PHE A 55 6.60 -5.65 -3.32
N ALA A 56 5.77 -4.66 -3.14
CA ALA A 56 6.12 -3.26 -3.24
C ALA A 56 5.12 -2.41 -2.46
N VAL A 57 5.61 -1.28 -1.95
CA VAL A 57 4.81 -0.27 -1.24
C VAL A 57 5.07 1.07 -1.91
N GLU A 58 4.05 1.84 -2.23
CA GLU A 58 4.20 3.19 -2.78
C GLU A 58 3.48 4.20 -1.90
N VAL A 59 4.22 5.16 -1.38
CA VAL A 59 3.68 6.35 -0.71
C VAL A 59 3.52 7.46 -1.73
N THR A 60 2.30 7.99 -1.85
CA THR A 60 1.96 9.01 -2.85
C THR A 60 1.31 10.22 -2.20
N GLN A 61 1.71 11.42 -2.68
CA GLN A 61 1.05 12.68 -2.33
C GLN A 61 0.75 13.48 -3.58
N SER A 62 -0.51 13.79 -3.82
CA SER A 62 -0.90 14.70 -4.89
C SER A 62 -0.61 16.17 -4.52
N LEU A 63 -0.48 17.03 -5.54
CA LEU A 63 -0.25 18.45 -5.33
C LEU A 63 -1.34 19.09 -4.47
N LEU A 64 -2.61 18.73 -4.71
CA LEU A 64 -3.78 19.27 -3.98
C LEU A 64 -3.82 18.84 -2.50
N TRP A 65 -3.17 17.74 -2.16
CA TRP A 65 -3.16 17.21 -0.79
C TRP A 65 -2.00 17.71 0.06
N ARG A 66 -1.04 18.39 -0.55
CA ARG A 66 0.14 18.95 0.16
C ARG A 66 -0.24 19.92 1.26
N PRO A 67 -1.17 20.88 1.06
CA PRO A 67 -1.56 21.80 2.12
C PRO A 67 -2.18 21.11 3.33
N PHE A 68 -2.86 19.99 3.10
CA PHE A 68 -3.54 19.21 4.16
C PHE A 68 -2.62 18.15 4.78
N GLY A 69 -1.42 17.95 4.27
CA GLY A 69 -0.52 16.90 4.75
C GLY A 69 -1.05 15.47 4.54
N TRP A 70 -1.91 15.25 3.54
CA TRP A 70 -2.53 13.97 3.27
C TRP A 70 -1.70 13.11 2.33
N TRP A 71 -1.71 11.80 2.60
CA TRP A 71 -0.92 10.79 1.92
C TRP A 71 -1.77 9.57 1.58
N THR A 72 -1.35 8.82 0.58
CA THR A 72 -1.95 7.53 0.19
C THR A 72 -0.87 6.47 0.17
N ILE A 73 -1.16 5.26 0.67
CA ILE A 73 -0.30 4.09 0.53
C ILE A 73 -0.96 3.07 -0.39
N LYS A 74 -0.20 2.62 -1.38
CA LYS A 74 -0.56 1.52 -2.27
C LYS A 74 0.43 0.38 -2.12
N ILE A 75 0.01 -0.84 -2.43
CA ILE A 75 0.86 -2.02 -2.40
C ILE A 75 0.72 -2.84 -3.69
N ASN A 76 1.81 -3.53 -4.04
CA ASN A 76 1.75 -4.69 -4.93
C ASN A 76 1.74 -5.93 -4.06
N ARG A 77 0.74 -6.78 -4.25
CA ARG A 77 0.58 -8.03 -3.51
C ARG A 77 0.29 -9.20 -4.43
N MET A 78 0.65 -10.38 -4.02
CA MET A 78 0.22 -11.59 -4.70
C MET A 78 -1.25 -11.85 -4.36
N SER A 79 -2.13 -11.59 -5.32
CA SER A 79 -3.52 -12.04 -5.28
C SER A 79 -3.65 -13.21 -6.22
N GLY A 80 -4.35 -14.28 -5.82
CA GLY A 80 -4.57 -15.45 -6.69
C GLY A 80 -5.44 -15.18 -7.94
N LYS A 81 -5.68 -13.90 -8.27
CA LYS A 81 -6.46 -13.44 -9.43
C LYS A 81 -5.54 -13.20 -10.61
N SER A 82 -6.02 -13.54 -11.81
CA SER A 82 -5.30 -13.30 -13.06
C SER A 82 -5.04 -11.82 -13.31
N ALA A 83 -4.01 -11.48 -14.11
CA ALA A 83 -3.66 -10.12 -14.47
C ALA A 83 -4.84 -9.34 -15.08
N ALA A 84 -5.72 -10.00 -15.85
CA ALA A 84 -6.92 -9.42 -16.42
C ALA A 84 -7.95 -9.01 -15.34
N GLN A 85 -8.04 -9.76 -14.25
CA GLN A 85 -8.93 -9.44 -13.11
C GLN A 85 -8.33 -8.34 -12.22
N GLN A 86 -7.01 -8.16 -12.24
CA GLN A 86 -6.33 -7.09 -11.49
C GLN A 86 -6.56 -5.69 -12.10
N SER A 87 -6.94 -5.59 -13.37
CA SER A 87 -7.30 -4.34 -14.03
C SER A 87 -8.71 -3.84 -13.69
N SER A 88 -9.55 -4.65 -13.07
CA SER A 88 -10.89 -4.26 -12.65
C SER A 88 -10.85 -3.23 -11.51
N SER A 89 -11.83 -2.34 -11.46
CA SER A 89 -11.94 -1.28 -10.45
C SER A 89 -11.97 -1.83 -9.00
N SER A 90 -12.57 -2.99 -8.81
CA SER A 90 -12.59 -3.68 -7.52
C SER A 90 -11.20 -4.18 -7.09
N ALA A 91 -10.42 -4.75 -8.01
CA ALA A 91 -9.07 -5.21 -7.70
C ALA A 91 -8.11 -4.04 -7.40
N GLN A 92 -8.31 -2.89 -8.04
CA GLN A 92 -7.55 -1.68 -7.72
C GLN A 92 -7.83 -1.15 -6.30
N GLN A 93 -9.03 -1.34 -5.78
CA GLN A 93 -9.37 -0.99 -4.40
C GLN A 93 -8.56 -1.81 -3.38
N PHE A 94 -8.34 -3.09 -3.65
CA PHE A 94 -7.57 -3.97 -2.76
C PHE A 94 -6.06 -3.68 -2.71
N ASN A 95 -5.56 -2.86 -3.64
CA ASN A 95 -4.15 -2.44 -3.65
C ASN A 95 -3.90 -1.13 -2.89
N VAL A 96 -4.95 -0.49 -2.36
CA VAL A 96 -4.83 0.72 -1.55
C VAL A 96 -4.96 0.34 -0.08
N VAL A 97 -3.86 0.44 0.65
CA VAL A 97 -3.80 0.12 2.10
C VAL A 97 -4.22 1.30 2.94
N LEU A 98 -3.83 2.51 2.58
CA LEU A 98 -4.23 3.75 3.25
C LEU A 98 -4.74 4.72 2.19
N PRO A 99 -6.05 4.92 2.06
CA PRO A 99 -6.60 5.84 1.05
C PRO A 99 -6.22 7.30 1.32
N VAL A 100 -6.37 7.75 2.55
CA VAL A 100 -6.01 9.09 3.03
C VAL A 100 -5.55 8.97 4.47
N GLY A 101 -4.39 9.54 4.78
CA GLY A 101 -3.86 9.57 6.14
C GLY A 101 -2.82 10.66 6.32
N THR A 102 -2.53 10.97 7.55
CA THR A 102 -1.46 11.90 7.96
C THR A 102 -0.09 11.23 7.86
N ARG A 103 0.98 12.00 8.06
CA ARG A 103 2.33 11.44 8.14
C ARG A 103 2.45 10.35 9.21
N ALA A 104 1.87 10.59 10.40
CA ALA A 104 1.91 9.63 11.50
C ALA A 104 1.19 8.31 11.15
N ASP A 105 0.06 8.40 10.41
CA ASP A 105 -0.65 7.21 9.93
C ASP A 105 0.19 6.42 8.92
N VAL A 106 0.88 7.13 8.01
CA VAL A 106 1.79 6.49 7.04
C VAL A 106 2.94 5.79 7.75
N GLU A 107 3.59 6.43 8.73
CA GLU A 107 4.70 5.83 9.50
C GLU A 107 4.23 4.57 10.22
N ARG A 108 3.07 4.63 10.88
CA ARG A 108 2.44 3.47 11.54
C ARG A 108 2.16 2.34 10.56
N VAL A 109 1.59 2.63 9.40
CA VAL A 109 1.28 1.63 8.38
C VAL A 109 2.56 1.04 7.80
N LEU A 110 3.58 1.85 7.51
CA LEU A 110 4.87 1.37 7.01
C LEU A 110 5.56 0.45 8.02
N SER A 111 5.54 0.76 9.31
CA SER A 111 6.13 -0.11 10.35
C SER A 111 5.40 -1.45 10.48
N LEU A 112 4.10 -1.52 10.17
CA LEU A 112 3.33 -2.76 10.17
C LEU A 112 3.56 -3.60 8.90
N ILE A 113 3.77 -2.93 7.75
CA ILE A 113 3.89 -3.59 6.45
C ILE A 113 5.35 -3.98 6.15
N LEU A 114 6.29 -3.17 6.61
CA LEU A 114 7.73 -3.34 6.41
C LEU A 114 8.43 -3.47 7.78
N PRO A 115 8.22 -4.59 8.50
CA PRO A 115 8.80 -4.76 9.83
C PRO A 115 10.34 -4.80 9.81
N ASP A 116 10.91 -5.20 8.67
CA ASP A 116 12.37 -5.29 8.49
C ASP A 116 13.04 -3.92 8.20
N ALA A 117 12.25 -2.84 8.05
CA ALA A 117 12.79 -1.52 7.80
C ALA A 117 13.37 -0.92 9.10
N PRO A 118 14.70 -0.67 9.17
CA PRO A 118 15.31 -0.13 10.38
C PRO A 118 14.87 1.32 10.61
N GLN A 119 14.72 1.69 11.87
CA GLN A 119 14.33 3.05 12.28
C GLN A 119 15.34 4.11 11.81
N SER A 120 16.61 3.72 11.63
CA SER A 120 17.67 4.57 11.08
C SER A 120 17.38 5.06 9.67
N ASP A 121 16.58 4.34 8.90
CA ASP A 121 16.30 4.65 7.50
C ASP A 121 15.06 5.56 7.32
N ILE A 122 14.37 5.89 8.42
CA ILE A 122 13.22 6.82 8.38
C ILE A 122 13.59 8.18 7.75
N PRO A 123 14.70 8.84 8.10
CA PRO A 123 15.10 10.08 7.44
C PRO A 123 15.34 9.90 5.93
N LEU A 124 15.95 8.78 5.52
CA LEU A 124 16.18 8.46 4.12
C LEU A 124 14.86 8.29 3.35
N VAL A 125 13.87 7.67 3.96
CA VAL A 125 12.53 7.51 3.38
C VAL A 125 11.79 8.84 3.32
N TRP A 126 11.75 9.61 4.41
CA TRP A 126 10.93 10.82 4.48
C TRP A 126 11.62 12.05 3.89
N GLU A 127 12.78 12.40 4.39
CA GLU A 127 13.42 13.67 4.03
C GLU A 127 14.00 13.63 2.62
N HIS A 128 14.74 12.58 2.32
CA HIS A 128 15.35 12.40 1.00
C HIS A 128 14.40 11.75 0.00
N GLY A 129 13.62 10.75 0.41
CA GLY A 129 12.73 10.01 -0.48
C GLY A 129 11.46 10.77 -0.82
N ILE A 130 10.64 11.07 0.17
CA ILE A 130 9.30 11.64 -0.04
C ILE A 130 9.38 13.16 -0.22
N LEU A 131 10.12 13.88 0.63
CA LEU A 131 10.19 15.34 0.61
C LEU A 131 11.31 15.85 -0.30
N GLY A 132 12.42 15.13 -0.46
CA GLY A 132 13.57 15.52 -1.25
C GLY A 132 13.26 15.94 -2.70
N PRO A 133 14.26 16.41 -3.47
CA PRO A 133 15.69 16.41 -3.14
C PRO A 133 16.09 17.53 -2.15
N ILE A 134 17.03 17.22 -1.29
CA ILE A 134 17.68 18.17 -0.38
C ILE A 134 19.20 18.13 -0.55
N ALA A 135 19.92 19.05 0.07
CA ALA A 135 21.39 19.04 0.02
C ALA A 135 21.96 17.75 0.63
N GLY A 136 22.99 17.17 -0.02
CA GLY A 136 23.55 15.88 0.41
C GLY A 136 22.68 14.67 0.10
N ASP A 137 21.80 14.76 -0.89
CA ASP A 137 20.86 13.71 -1.26
C ASP A 137 21.58 12.41 -1.68
N PRO A 138 21.40 11.29 -0.97
CA PRO A 138 22.00 10.00 -1.31
C PRO A 138 21.37 9.31 -2.52
N TYR A 139 20.26 9.86 -3.05
CA TYR A 139 19.59 9.28 -4.21
C TYR A 139 20.40 9.54 -5.50
N LYS A 140 20.66 8.49 -6.26
CA LYS A 140 21.20 8.58 -7.61
C LYS A 140 20.11 9.09 -8.55
N THR A 141 20.33 10.26 -9.15
CA THR A 141 19.32 10.96 -9.95
C THR A 141 19.72 11.05 -11.43
N ILE A 142 18.79 11.49 -12.28
CA ILE A 142 19.06 11.72 -13.70
C ILE A 142 20.14 12.80 -13.86
N PRO A 143 21.18 12.57 -14.67
CA PRO A 143 22.22 13.57 -14.93
C PRO A 143 21.63 14.80 -15.64
N ALA A 144 22.21 15.98 -15.36
CA ALA A 144 21.72 17.25 -15.90
C ALA A 144 21.64 17.25 -17.44
N ARG A 145 22.53 16.54 -18.15
CA ARG A 145 22.52 16.45 -19.64
C ARG A 145 21.28 15.75 -20.20
N ALA A 146 20.57 14.94 -19.40
CA ALA A 146 19.37 14.24 -19.81
C ALA A 146 18.07 14.86 -19.24
N TRP A 147 18.14 16.10 -18.72
CA TRP A 147 16.99 16.81 -18.10
C TRP A 147 15.78 16.93 -19.03
N TRP A 148 16.00 17.09 -20.31
CA TRP A 148 14.97 17.26 -21.33
C TRP A 148 13.99 16.08 -21.45
N ARG A 149 14.41 14.88 -21.03
CA ARG A 149 13.54 13.69 -21.02
C ARG A 149 12.45 13.80 -19.96
N ARG A 150 12.74 14.49 -18.87
CA ARG A 150 11.80 14.71 -17.75
C ARG A 150 11.99 16.11 -17.16
N PRO A 151 11.67 17.17 -17.90
CA PRO A 151 12.02 18.54 -17.53
C PRO A 151 11.48 18.95 -16.16
N LEU A 152 10.29 18.48 -15.80
CA LEU A 152 9.65 18.82 -14.52
C LEU A 152 10.13 17.97 -13.34
N SER A 153 10.64 16.76 -13.57
CA SER A 153 10.90 15.81 -12.46
C SER A 153 12.32 15.25 -12.42
N TRP A 154 13.24 15.70 -13.28
CA TRP A 154 14.58 15.15 -13.39
C TRP A 154 15.37 15.14 -12.08
N LYS A 155 15.28 16.20 -11.26
CA LYS A 155 15.93 16.28 -9.94
C LYS A 155 15.33 15.31 -8.92
N ARG A 156 14.07 14.95 -9.09
CA ARG A 156 13.35 14.03 -8.17
C ARG A 156 13.35 12.58 -8.64
N HIS A 157 13.71 12.33 -9.88
CA HIS A 157 13.68 10.98 -10.43
C HIS A 157 15.01 10.27 -10.12
N GLY A 158 14.97 9.31 -9.22
CA GLY A 158 16.19 8.61 -8.81
C GLY A 158 15.89 7.44 -7.88
N TYR A 159 16.96 6.76 -7.47
CA TYR A 159 16.90 5.61 -6.59
C TYR A 159 17.92 5.69 -5.47
N ALA A 160 17.65 4.97 -4.39
CA ALA A 160 18.60 4.65 -3.33
C ALA A 160 18.44 3.17 -2.97
N ILE A 161 19.52 2.55 -2.54
CA ILE A 161 19.54 1.16 -2.07
C ILE A 161 19.79 1.21 -0.57
N THR A 162 18.98 0.48 0.20
CA THR A 162 19.11 0.29 1.63
C THR A 162 19.25 -1.19 1.95
N GLU A 163 19.50 -1.53 3.19
CA GLU A 163 19.58 -2.94 3.60
C GLU A 163 18.24 -3.66 3.49
N PHE A 164 17.10 -2.95 3.62
CA PHE A 164 15.78 -3.56 3.56
C PHE A 164 15.12 -3.46 2.19
N GLY A 165 15.48 -2.51 1.33
CA GLY A 165 14.77 -2.29 0.10
C GLY A 165 15.43 -1.35 -0.91
N VAL A 166 14.91 -1.38 -2.13
CA VAL A 166 15.21 -0.39 -3.17
C VAL A 166 14.15 0.69 -3.13
N LEU A 167 14.59 1.92 -2.95
CA LEU A 167 13.74 3.10 -2.85
C LEU A 167 13.75 3.84 -4.19
N LEU A 168 12.60 3.98 -4.84
CA LEU A 168 12.46 4.70 -6.11
C LEU A 168 11.66 5.98 -5.90
N ARG A 169 12.35 7.12 -5.99
CA ARG A 169 11.73 8.43 -5.88
C ARG A 169 11.32 8.95 -7.26
N ARG A 170 10.08 9.42 -7.40
CA ARG A 170 9.52 9.89 -8.67
C ARG A 170 8.54 11.04 -8.50
N GLY A 171 8.32 11.77 -9.61
CA GLY A 171 7.26 12.75 -9.75
C GLY A 171 7.47 14.06 -9.01
N LEU A 172 7.00 15.17 -9.61
CA LEU A 172 6.98 16.49 -9.00
C LEU A 172 5.56 16.88 -8.56
N LEU A 173 4.58 16.77 -9.44
CA LEU A 173 3.17 17.08 -9.15
C LEU A 173 2.56 16.03 -8.21
N TRP A 174 2.78 14.77 -8.51
CA TRP A 174 2.48 13.64 -7.63
C TRP A 174 3.81 13.12 -7.08
N ARG A 175 4.11 13.47 -5.83
CA ARG A 175 5.25 12.90 -5.12
C ARG A 175 5.00 11.43 -4.90
N LYS A 176 5.93 10.59 -5.33
CA LYS A 176 5.85 9.14 -5.21
C LYS A 176 7.17 8.61 -4.71
N LEU A 177 7.11 7.79 -3.69
CA LEU A 177 8.21 6.96 -3.24
C LEU A 177 7.74 5.51 -3.29
N ALA A 178 8.33 4.72 -4.18
CA ALA A 178 8.09 3.28 -4.21
C ALA A 178 9.23 2.56 -3.49
N ILE A 179 8.88 1.64 -2.60
CA ILE A 179 9.77 0.83 -1.79
C ILE A 179 9.60 -0.61 -2.24
N PHE A 180 10.68 -1.24 -2.69
CA PHE A 180 10.72 -2.63 -3.09
C PHE A 180 11.57 -3.40 -2.09
N PRO A 181 10.98 -4.23 -1.19
CA PRO A 181 11.74 -5.04 -0.25
C PRO A 181 12.68 -5.98 -0.99
N LEU A 182 13.97 -5.99 -0.62
CA LEU A 182 15.00 -6.80 -1.28
C LEU A 182 14.70 -8.29 -1.23
N ALA A 183 14.18 -8.77 -0.10
CA ALA A 183 13.81 -10.17 0.09
C ALA A 183 12.67 -10.65 -0.86
N ARG A 184 11.90 -9.72 -1.44
CA ARG A 184 10.75 -10.00 -2.31
C ARG A 184 10.97 -9.61 -3.76
N LEU A 185 12.18 -9.19 -4.08
CA LEU A 185 12.52 -8.76 -5.41
C LEU A 185 12.60 -9.95 -6.37
N GLN A 186 11.97 -9.83 -7.54
CA GLN A 186 12.01 -10.88 -8.56
C GLN A 186 13.21 -10.73 -9.50
N GLY A 187 13.75 -9.52 -9.63
CA GLY A 187 14.90 -9.24 -10.47
C GLY A 187 15.07 -7.76 -10.76
N VAL A 188 16.18 -7.44 -11.39
CA VAL A 188 16.49 -6.10 -11.88
C VAL A 188 16.99 -6.22 -13.30
N SER A 189 16.59 -5.29 -14.17
CA SER A 189 17.11 -5.20 -15.54
C SER A 189 17.53 -3.78 -15.85
N ALA A 190 18.50 -3.66 -16.75
CA ALA A 190 18.88 -2.40 -17.36
C ALA A 190 18.70 -2.49 -18.86
N SER A 191 18.23 -1.39 -19.46
CA SER A 191 18.05 -1.30 -20.90
C SER A 191 18.64 0.01 -21.43
N GLN A 192 19.18 -0.03 -22.64
CA GLN A 192 19.78 1.11 -23.26
C GLN A 192 19.37 1.18 -24.74
N GLY A 193 18.59 2.19 -25.09
CA GLY A 193 18.25 2.50 -26.48
C GLY A 193 19.37 3.24 -27.24
N PRO A 194 19.20 3.47 -28.56
CA PRO A 194 20.22 4.18 -29.37
C PRO A 194 20.44 5.62 -28.87
N ILE A 195 19.39 6.35 -28.54
CA ILE A 195 19.47 7.70 -27.98
C ILE A 195 20.12 7.69 -26.60
N ASP A 196 19.83 6.65 -25.79
CA ASP A 196 20.41 6.47 -24.47
C ASP A 196 21.92 6.24 -24.55
N ARG A 197 22.38 5.48 -25.55
CA ARG A 197 23.82 5.26 -25.81
C ARG A 197 24.53 6.55 -26.13
N TRP A 198 23.94 7.37 -27.00
CA TRP A 198 24.51 8.67 -27.35
C TRP A 198 24.67 9.58 -26.14
N GLN A 199 23.71 9.54 -25.22
CA GLN A 199 23.74 10.36 -24.00
C GLN A 199 24.41 9.69 -22.80
N ARG A 200 24.90 8.46 -22.94
CA ARG A 200 25.47 7.64 -21.86
C ARG A 200 24.52 7.46 -20.68
N VAL A 201 23.23 7.34 -20.96
CA VAL A 201 22.20 7.04 -19.95
C VAL A 201 21.59 5.67 -20.20
N SER A 202 20.93 5.12 -19.20
CA SER A 202 20.25 3.82 -19.26
C SER A 202 18.92 3.91 -18.53
N GLY A 203 17.99 3.04 -18.91
CA GLY A 203 16.82 2.72 -18.08
C GLY A 203 17.16 1.59 -17.12
N GLY A 204 16.65 1.67 -15.90
CA GLY A 204 16.66 0.59 -14.93
C GLY A 204 15.22 0.14 -14.65
N GLN A 205 15.01 -1.13 -14.41
CA GLN A 205 13.72 -1.65 -13.99
C GLN A 205 13.89 -2.67 -12.88
N VAL A 206 13.23 -2.40 -11.78
CA VAL A 206 13.08 -3.32 -10.64
C VAL A 206 11.84 -4.16 -10.90
N HIS A 207 12.01 -5.46 -11.03
CA HIS A 207 10.92 -6.39 -11.30
C HIS A 207 10.28 -6.86 -10.00
N SER A 208 8.97 -6.73 -9.96
CA SER A 208 8.10 -7.15 -8.88
C SER A 208 6.85 -7.77 -9.48
N ILE A 209 5.96 -8.28 -8.67
CA ILE A 209 4.66 -8.78 -9.12
C ILE A 209 3.88 -7.68 -9.83
N VAL A 210 3.07 -8.07 -10.80
CA VAL A 210 2.15 -7.18 -11.52
C VAL A 210 1.22 -6.48 -10.53
N GLY A 211 1.18 -5.15 -10.61
CA GLY A 211 0.38 -4.32 -9.72
C GLY A 211 0.45 -2.84 -10.10
N PRO A 212 -0.17 -1.96 -9.32
CA PRO A 212 -0.23 -0.53 -9.61
C PRO A 212 1.12 0.19 -9.46
N ILE A 213 2.10 -0.44 -8.81
CA ILE A 213 3.41 0.15 -8.53
C ILE A 213 4.39 -0.38 -9.57
N SER A 214 4.95 0.54 -10.36
CA SER A 214 5.95 0.23 -11.37
C SER A 214 7.36 0.42 -10.80
N GLY A 215 8.29 -0.49 -11.13
CA GLY A 215 9.71 -0.39 -10.78
C GLY A 215 10.58 0.32 -11.81
N THR A 216 10.00 1.01 -12.80
CA THR A 216 10.75 1.58 -13.91
C THR A 216 11.44 2.89 -13.54
N LEU A 217 12.72 2.99 -13.86
CA LEU A 217 13.55 4.18 -13.82
C LEU A 217 14.07 4.47 -15.23
N SER A 218 14.10 5.71 -15.66
CA SER A 218 14.60 6.08 -16.99
C SER A 218 15.60 7.22 -16.89
N GLY A 219 16.65 7.18 -17.71
CA GLY A 219 17.62 8.24 -17.83
C GLY A 219 18.65 8.27 -16.71
N LEU A 220 18.93 7.17 -16.04
CA LEU A 220 20.04 7.06 -15.09
C LEU A 220 21.38 7.16 -15.80
N GLU A 221 22.40 7.57 -15.10
CA GLU A 221 23.79 7.41 -15.57
C GLU A 221 24.03 5.93 -15.89
N ARG A 222 24.76 5.63 -16.99
CA ARG A 222 25.02 4.25 -17.38
C ARG A 222 25.70 3.45 -16.27
N ASP A 223 26.68 4.04 -15.63
CA ASP A 223 27.45 3.40 -14.57
C ASP A 223 26.62 3.18 -13.32
N ASP A 224 25.72 4.14 -12.98
CA ASP A 224 24.75 3.98 -11.89
C ASP A 224 23.72 2.88 -12.20
N ALA A 225 23.32 2.68 -13.46
CA ALA A 225 22.43 1.59 -13.83
C ALA A 225 23.11 0.22 -13.75
N ILE A 226 24.40 0.14 -14.08
CA ILE A 226 25.20 -1.10 -13.92
C ILE A 226 25.41 -1.39 -12.43
N ALA A 227 25.75 -0.35 -11.64
CA ALA A 227 25.89 -0.49 -10.20
C ALA A 227 24.56 -0.95 -9.55
N LEU A 228 23.42 -0.39 -9.97
CA LEU A 228 22.10 -0.83 -9.53
C LEU A 228 21.90 -2.33 -9.72
N LEU A 229 22.25 -2.87 -10.91
CA LEU A 229 22.14 -4.32 -11.18
C LEU A 229 22.99 -5.14 -10.21
N ALA A 230 24.27 -4.77 -10.07
CA ALA A 230 25.22 -5.54 -9.25
C ALA A 230 24.87 -5.46 -7.75
N ASP A 231 24.59 -4.25 -7.26
CA ASP A 231 24.36 -4.01 -5.84
C ASP A 231 23.02 -4.56 -5.38
N VAL A 232 21.95 -4.36 -6.17
CA VAL A 232 20.64 -4.92 -5.85
C VAL A 232 20.65 -6.45 -5.91
N SER A 233 21.30 -7.06 -6.90
CA SER A 233 21.38 -8.52 -6.99
C SER A 233 22.10 -9.11 -5.77
N ARG A 234 23.20 -8.49 -5.34
CA ARG A 234 23.96 -8.91 -4.16
C ARG A 234 23.15 -8.73 -2.88
N ALA A 235 22.55 -7.54 -2.72
CA ALA A 235 21.75 -7.22 -1.54
C ALA A 235 20.49 -8.08 -1.43
N ALA A 236 19.83 -8.39 -2.57
CA ALA A 236 18.65 -9.26 -2.61
C ALA A 236 18.98 -10.69 -2.19
N ALA A 237 20.13 -11.23 -2.62
CA ALA A 237 20.58 -12.57 -2.20
C ALA A 237 20.80 -12.65 -0.68
N VAL A 238 21.43 -11.62 -0.10
CA VAL A 238 21.62 -11.52 1.36
C VAL A 238 20.28 -11.35 2.09
N ALA A 239 19.41 -10.48 1.61
CA ALA A 239 18.11 -10.25 2.22
C ALA A 239 17.22 -11.50 2.17
N ALA A 240 17.21 -12.23 1.06
CA ALA A 240 16.46 -13.48 0.92
C ALA A 240 16.91 -14.55 1.90
N SER A 241 18.21 -14.65 2.20
CA SER A 241 18.72 -15.60 3.21
C SER A 241 18.32 -15.26 4.65
N ARG A 242 17.98 -13.99 4.93
CA ARG A 242 17.57 -13.49 6.25
C ARG A 242 16.06 -13.33 6.39
N ASP A 243 15.29 -13.60 5.33
CA ASP A 243 13.83 -13.40 5.36
C ASP A 243 13.12 -14.42 6.25
N HIS A 244 12.58 -13.95 7.35
CA HIS A 244 11.78 -14.73 8.30
C HIS A 244 10.29 -14.33 8.28
N SER A 245 9.84 -13.60 7.31
CA SER A 245 8.46 -13.08 7.24
C SER A 245 7.38 -14.16 7.16
N HIS A 246 7.74 -15.41 6.80
CA HIS A 246 6.86 -16.57 6.91
C HIS A 246 6.59 -16.98 8.37
N ARG A 247 7.42 -16.54 9.32
CA ARG A 247 7.26 -16.77 10.77
C ARG A 247 6.66 -15.57 11.52
N TRP A 248 5.91 -14.74 10.83
CA TRP A 248 5.31 -13.55 11.43
C TRP A 248 4.55 -13.81 12.73
N GLY A 249 3.80 -14.91 12.81
CA GLY A 249 3.08 -15.30 14.01
C GLY A 249 4.00 -15.61 15.21
N GLU A 250 5.12 -16.26 14.96
CA GLU A 250 6.11 -16.58 16.00
C GLU A 250 6.80 -15.31 16.53
N TRP A 251 7.18 -14.40 15.63
CA TRP A 251 7.80 -13.14 16.01
C TRP A 251 6.87 -12.28 16.88
N ARG A 252 5.58 -12.19 16.54
CA ARG A 252 4.61 -11.48 17.36
C ARG A 252 4.40 -12.12 18.73
N ALA A 253 4.28 -13.43 18.78
CA ALA A 253 4.14 -14.13 20.05
C ALA A 253 5.32 -13.85 21.00
N GLN A 254 6.54 -13.75 20.46
CA GLN A 254 7.72 -13.37 21.24
C GLN A 254 7.69 -11.90 21.70
N THR A 255 7.20 -11.00 20.84
CA THR A 255 7.09 -9.56 21.17
C THR A 255 6.00 -9.31 22.22
N ASP A 256 4.86 -9.98 22.10
CA ASP A 256 3.76 -9.89 23.06
C ASP A 256 4.13 -10.54 24.40
N ALA A 257 4.93 -11.61 24.38
CA ALA A 257 5.47 -12.24 25.61
C ALA A 257 6.54 -11.36 26.32
N ALA A 258 7.26 -10.54 25.56
CA ALA A 258 8.24 -9.59 26.10
C ALA A 258 7.60 -8.31 26.66
N THR A 259 6.34 -8.04 26.30
CA THR A 259 5.57 -6.93 26.88
C THR A 259 4.92 -7.42 28.17
N PRO A 260 5.26 -6.90 29.36
CA PRO A 260 4.60 -7.33 30.58
C PRO A 260 3.10 -7.12 30.46
N PRO A 261 2.27 -8.05 30.96
CA PRO A 261 0.82 -7.92 30.86
C PRO A 261 0.42 -6.60 31.49
N VAL A 262 -0.19 -5.72 30.72
CA VAL A 262 -0.90 -4.56 31.24
C VAL A 262 -2.02 -5.17 32.08
N ILE A 263 -1.81 -5.20 33.41
CA ILE A 263 -2.86 -5.58 34.36
C ILE A 263 -3.97 -4.54 34.10
N PRO A 264 -5.17 -4.96 33.66
CA PRO A 264 -6.28 -4.04 33.60
C PRO A 264 -6.47 -3.51 35.02
N GLN A 265 -6.21 -2.24 35.23
CA GLN A 265 -6.68 -1.62 36.45
C GLN A 265 -8.17 -1.87 36.49
N ALA A 266 -8.62 -2.52 37.57
CA ALA A 266 -10.03 -2.77 37.84
C ALA A 266 -10.69 -1.39 38.03
N ASP A 267 -11.10 -0.79 36.94
CA ASP A 267 -11.98 0.37 36.95
C ASP A 267 -13.37 -0.11 37.27
N THR A 268 -13.76 0.26 38.50
CA THR A 268 -15.12 0.60 38.93
C THR A 268 -16.24 -0.06 38.15
N ALA A 269 -16.87 -0.99 38.84
CA ALA A 269 -18.21 -1.55 38.65
C ALA A 269 -19.01 -0.96 37.48
N THR A 270 -18.99 -1.63 36.35
CA THR A 270 -20.05 -1.52 35.36
C THR A 270 -21.33 -2.08 36.00
N PRO A 271 -22.42 -1.30 36.15
CA PRO A 271 -23.67 -1.86 36.69
C PRO A 271 -24.14 -3.02 35.81
N ALA A 272 -24.52 -4.10 36.44
CA ALA A 272 -25.01 -5.27 35.78
C ALA A 272 -26.16 -4.92 34.82
N PRO A 273 -26.20 -5.49 33.61
CA PRO A 273 -27.31 -5.23 32.70
C PRO A 273 -28.64 -5.66 33.35
N PRO A 274 -29.72 -4.91 33.10
CA PRO A 274 -31.02 -5.26 33.69
C PRO A 274 -31.44 -6.66 33.26
N VAL A 275 -31.81 -7.48 34.23
CA VAL A 275 -32.36 -8.82 34.02
C VAL A 275 -33.66 -8.66 33.24
N LEU A 276 -33.65 -9.07 31.98
CA LEU A 276 -34.88 -9.12 31.16
C LEU A 276 -35.83 -10.17 31.75
N PRO A 277 -37.13 -9.89 31.84
CA PRO A 277 -38.12 -10.88 32.30
C PRO A 277 -38.13 -12.09 31.34
N PRO A 278 -38.46 -13.26 31.85
CA PRO A 278 -38.48 -14.50 31.05
C PRO A 278 -39.44 -14.37 29.87
N VAL A 279 -38.96 -14.72 28.69
CA VAL A 279 -39.74 -14.74 27.45
C VAL A 279 -40.89 -15.74 27.62
N PRO A 280 -42.17 -15.38 27.36
CA PRO A 280 -43.28 -16.31 27.43
C PRO A 280 -43.10 -17.47 26.42
N PRO A 281 -43.57 -18.68 26.73
CA PRO A 281 -43.40 -19.82 25.86
C PRO A 281 -44.12 -19.59 24.52
N ALA A 282 -43.44 -20.01 23.44
CA ALA A 282 -43.96 -19.89 22.08
C ALA A 282 -45.30 -20.64 21.94
N PRO A 283 -46.27 -20.12 21.18
CA PRO A 283 -47.53 -20.80 20.92
C PRO A 283 -47.29 -22.13 20.19
N PRO A 284 -48.16 -23.15 20.43
CA PRO A 284 -47.99 -24.44 19.81
C PRO A 284 -48.08 -24.34 18.28
N VAL A 285 -47.14 -25.00 17.62
CA VAL A 285 -47.11 -25.10 16.15
C VAL A 285 -48.31 -25.90 15.69
N MET A 286 -49.20 -25.27 14.92
CA MET A 286 -50.31 -25.98 14.27
C MET A 286 -49.77 -27.00 13.25
N PRO A 287 -50.32 -28.21 13.18
CA PRO A 287 -49.94 -29.19 12.17
C PRO A 287 -50.30 -28.66 10.75
N PRO A 288 -49.54 -29.03 9.73
CA PRO A 288 -49.80 -28.60 8.36
C PRO A 288 -51.18 -29.13 7.88
N ALA A 289 -51.92 -28.28 7.17
CA ALA A 289 -53.21 -28.62 6.58
C ALA A 289 -53.05 -29.77 5.56
N PRO A 290 -54.04 -30.67 5.46
CA PRO A 290 -54.01 -31.78 4.50
C PRO A 290 -54.05 -31.26 3.05
N PRO A 291 -53.44 -31.99 2.08
CA PRO A 291 -53.41 -31.58 0.68
C PRO A 291 -54.81 -31.57 0.07
N ALA A 292 -55.05 -30.55 -0.75
CA ALA A 292 -56.31 -30.38 -1.48
C ALA A 292 -56.54 -31.55 -2.48
N PRO A 293 -57.77 -32.02 -2.68
CA PRO A 293 -58.07 -33.10 -3.62
C PRO A 293 -57.85 -32.63 -5.08
N PRO A 294 -57.48 -33.56 -5.99
CA PRO A 294 -57.20 -33.21 -7.38
C PRO A 294 -58.47 -32.72 -8.09
N THR A 295 -58.37 -31.57 -8.77
CA THR A 295 -59.41 -31.06 -9.65
C THR A 295 -59.56 -31.99 -10.85
N ARG A 296 -60.76 -32.57 -11.01
CA ARG A 296 -61.15 -33.30 -12.21
C ARG A 296 -61.20 -32.30 -13.38
N SER A 297 -60.40 -32.58 -14.39
CA SER A 297 -60.56 -32.02 -15.73
C SER A 297 -61.83 -32.65 -16.35
N THR A 298 -62.81 -31.84 -16.64
CA THR A 298 -63.90 -32.18 -17.58
C THR A 298 -63.50 -31.66 -18.94
N GLU A 299 -63.69 -32.49 -19.94
CA GLU A 299 -63.53 -32.34 -21.40
C GLU A 299 -63.83 -30.97 -21.92
#